data_d45b5ad39670a1e68a89f124f32d5c8e
#
_entry.id   d45b5ad39670a1e68a89f124f32d5c8e
#
_cell.length_a   1.000
_cell.length_b   1.000
_cell.length_c   1.000
_cell.angle_alpha   90.00
_cell.angle_beta   90.00
_cell.angle_gamma   90.00
#
_symmetry.space_group_name_H-M   'P 1'
#
loop_
_entity.id
_entity.type
_entity.pdbx_description
1 polymer ?
#
loop_
_entity_poly.entity_id
_entity_poly.type
_entity_poly.pdbx_seq_one_letter_code
_entity_poly.pdbx_strand_id
1 'polypeptide(L)'
;MISKEHNLRLRASIIQSIREFFFSKGFLEVETPMRIPANAPEEYIEPVNSVDYFLQTSPEICMKRLLCKGYSKIFQICRCWRNSERGRKHVPEFTMLEWYRADCDYLDIIADCEELLAWIGKTCLKAGMEQAVCLTGGTVKQITVNEAFARFAAQDMLDAVNDGSFDEVMVTIVEPALKTISPVVLMDYPAQMASLARLKPDDRTLAERFELYAGGLELANGFSELNDPDEQRARFLKANNQRLEQDLPPLPLPEPFLAEMAAMPPSAGVALGVDRLVMICTGAEMIDEVLAFTPEEL
;
A
#
# COMPACT_ATOMS: atom_id res chain seq x y z
N MET A 1 26.10 -10.27 10.80
CA MET A 1 24.98 -9.29 10.88
C MET A 1 25.45 -8.00 10.24
N ILE A 2 24.69 -7.46 9.31
CA ILE A 2 24.90 -6.12 8.75
C ILE A 2 24.64 -5.12 9.88
N SER A 3 25.48 -4.07 10.04
CA SER A 3 25.31 -3.13 11.14
C SER A 3 24.10 -2.20 10.91
N LYS A 4 23.46 -1.72 11.99
CA LYS A 4 22.37 -0.73 11.92
C LYS A 4 22.81 0.53 11.14
N GLU A 5 24.07 0.96 11.31
CA GLU A 5 24.62 2.09 10.53
C GLU A 5 24.60 1.81 9.03
N HIS A 6 24.98 0.62 8.60
CA HIS A 6 24.96 0.25 7.18
C HIS A 6 23.54 0.25 6.61
N ASN A 7 22.57 -0.31 7.35
CA ASN A 7 21.17 -0.31 6.95
C ASN A 7 20.60 1.11 6.80
N LEU A 8 20.96 2.03 7.71
CA LEU A 8 20.56 3.43 7.62
C LEU A 8 21.18 4.17 6.43
N ARG A 9 22.45 3.89 6.11
CA ARG A 9 23.09 4.45 4.90
C ARG A 9 22.42 3.94 3.63
N LEU A 10 22.13 2.64 3.57
CA LEU A 10 21.40 2.07 2.43
C LEU A 10 19.99 2.63 2.32
N ARG A 11 19.27 2.77 3.44
CA ARG A 11 17.97 3.43 3.48
C ARG A 11 18.01 4.83 2.85
N ALA A 12 19.01 5.64 3.19
CA ALA A 12 19.18 6.96 2.61
C ALA A 12 19.38 6.89 1.09
N SER A 13 20.20 5.95 0.61
CA SER A 13 20.45 5.73 -0.81
C SER A 13 19.19 5.23 -1.55
N ILE A 14 18.38 4.35 -0.93
CA ILE A 14 17.12 3.88 -1.49
C ILE A 14 16.14 5.05 -1.64
N ILE A 15 15.97 5.88 -0.61
CA ILE A 15 15.06 7.03 -0.65
C ILE A 15 15.48 8.02 -1.74
N GLN A 16 16.78 8.30 -1.87
CA GLN A 16 17.29 9.12 -2.97
C GLN A 16 17.00 8.49 -4.34
N SER A 17 17.25 7.20 -4.49
CA SER A 17 17.02 6.46 -5.73
C SER A 17 15.54 6.40 -6.13
N ILE A 18 14.63 6.34 -5.16
CA ILE A 18 13.17 6.46 -5.40
C ILE A 18 12.86 7.84 -6.03
N ARG A 19 13.39 8.94 -5.46
CA ARG A 19 13.18 10.28 -6.01
C ARG A 19 13.72 10.39 -7.43
N GLU A 20 14.93 9.90 -7.68
CA GLU A 20 15.55 9.90 -9.02
C GLU A 20 14.69 9.14 -10.05
N PHE A 21 14.13 8.00 -9.66
CA PHE A 21 13.20 7.23 -10.50
C PHE A 21 11.96 8.07 -10.87
N PHE A 22 11.24 8.62 -9.89
CA PHE A 22 10.01 9.35 -10.14
C PHE A 22 10.25 10.66 -10.91
N PHE A 23 11.32 11.40 -10.62
CA PHE A 23 11.68 12.59 -11.40
C PHE A 23 12.01 12.23 -12.85
N SER A 24 12.70 11.10 -13.10
CA SER A 24 13.00 10.63 -14.46
C SER A 24 11.74 10.27 -15.27
N LYS A 25 10.64 9.92 -14.57
CA LYS A 25 9.33 9.59 -15.14
C LYS A 25 8.37 10.80 -15.23
N GLY A 26 8.84 11.99 -14.84
CA GLY A 26 8.07 13.23 -14.91
C GLY A 26 7.00 13.38 -13.81
N PHE A 27 7.16 12.69 -12.67
CA PHE A 27 6.30 12.89 -11.51
C PHE A 27 6.71 14.15 -10.74
N LEU A 28 5.73 14.81 -10.15
CA LEU A 28 5.91 15.89 -9.19
C LEU A 28 5.95 15.30 -7.77
N GLU A 29 7.03 15.57 -7.02
CA GLU A 29 7.02 15.30 -5.57
C GLU A 29 6.15 16.35 -4.89
N VAL A 30 5.20 15.88 -4.08
CA VAL A 30 4.29 16.74 -3.32
C VAL A 30 4.46 16.50 -1.82
N GLU A 31 4.10 17.50 -1.02
CA GLU A 31 3.98 17.39 0.43
C GLU A 31 2.57 17.77 0.84
N THR A 32 1.88 16.83 1.49
CA THR A 32 0.54 17.08 2.05
C THR A 32 0.62 17.19 3.57
N PRO A 33 -0.36 17.86 4.22
CA PRO A 33 -0.38 17.94 5.68
C PRO A 33 -0.41 16.56 6.33
N MET A 34 0.48 16.32 7.30
CA MET A 34 0.49 15.08 8.08
C MET A 34 -0.54 15.06 9.20
N ARG A 35 -1.00 16.24 9.65
CA ARG A 35 -2.04 16.40 10.66
C ARG A 35 -3.31 16.86 9.97
N ILE A 36 -4.32 15.99 9.89
CA ILE A 36 -5.53 16.17 9.08
C ILE A 36 -6.80 15.98 9.92
N PRO A 37 -7.92 16.63 9.52
CA PRO A 37 -9.18 16.53 10.27
C PRO A 37 -9.87 15.17 10.13
N ALA A 38 -9.60 14.43 9.06
CA ALA A 38 -10.19 13.12 8.81
C ALA A 38 -9.25 12.27 7.93
N ASN A 39 -9.01 11.03 8.33
CA ASN A 39 -8.46 9.96 7.47
C ASN A 39 -9.58 9.31 6.65
N ALA A 40 -9.24 8.42 5.72
CA ALA A 40 -10.21 7.48 5.18
C ALA A 40 -10.71 6.57 6.31
N PRO A 41 -12.02 6.44 6.55
CA PRO A 41 -12.51 5.44 7.48
C PRO A 41 -12.22 4.03 6.96
N GLU A 42 -11.48 3.26 7.75
CA GLU A 42 -11.14 1.86 7.50
C GLU A 42 -11.44 1.04 8.75
N GLU A 43 -11.83 -0.23 8.54
CA GLU A 43 -12.30 -1.11 9.60
C GLU A 43 -11.22 -1.37 10.67
N TYR A 44 -10.00 -1.68 10.23
CA TYR A 44 -8.91 -2.15 11.11
C TYR A 44 -7.81 -1.13 11.36
N ILE A 45 -7.81 0.01 10.66
CA ILE A 45 -6.76 1.01 10.84
C ILE A 45 -7.19 2.03 11.89
N GLU A 46 -6.41 2.12 12.96
CA GLU A 46 -6.65 3.06 14.03
C GLU A 46 -5.70 4.26 13.91
N PRO A 47 -6.20 5.48 13.65
CA PRO A 47 -5.38 6.68 13.56
C PRO A 47 -4.91 7.15 14.94
N VAL A 48 -3.76 7.82 14.99
CA VAL A 48 -3.27 8.48 16.18
C VAL A 48 -3.93 9.85 16.33
N ASN A 49 -4.57 10.09 17.47
CA ASN A 49 -5.20 11.37 17.77
C ASN A 49 -4.16 12.48 17.99
N SER A 50 -4.44 13.68 17.48
CA SER A 50 -3.65 14.90 17.67
C SER A 50 -4.57 16.08 18.01
N VAL A 51 -4.99 16.16 19.27
CA VAL A 51 -6.01 17.11 19.78
C VAL A 51 -7.34 16.90 19.01
N ASP A 52 -7.78 17.90 18.21
CA ASP A 52 -9.03 17.84 17.41
C ASP A 52 -8.82 17.27 16.00
N TYR A 53 -7.64 16.76 15.70
CA TYR A 53 -7.21 16.20 14.41
C TYR A 53 -6.60 14.82 14.61
N PHE A 54 -6.15 14.23 13.50
CA PHE A 54 -5.45 12.96 13.49
C PHE A 54 -4.10 13.12 12.79
N LEU A 55 -3.13 12.28 13.15
CA LEU A 55 -2.00 12.02 12.28
C LEU A 55 -2.48 11.12 11.13
N GLN A 56 -1.99 11.39 9.93
CA GLN A 56 -2.41 10.64 8.73
C GLN A 56 -2.00 9.17 8.82
N THR A 57 -2.91 8.27 8.49
CA THR A 57 -2.63 6.83 8.30
C THR A 57 -2.05 6.56 6.92
N SER A 58 -2.29 7.48 5.98
CA SER A 58 -1.82 7.56 4.60
C SER A 58 -2.03 8.97 4.07
N PRO A 59 -1.26 9.48 3.12
CA PRO A 59 -1.49 10.76 2.44
C PRO A 59 -2.62 10.70 1.38
N GLU A 60 -3.21 9.52 1.14
CA GLU A 60 -4.16 9.19 0.07
C GLU A 60 -5.24 10.25 -0.15
N ILE A 61 -6.00 10.60 0.90
CA ILE A 61 -7.12 11.56 0.81
C ILE A 61 -6.65 12.92 0.29
N CYS A 62 -5.50 13.39 0.76
CA CYS A 62 -4.94 14.68 0.32
C CYS A 62 -4.35 14.60 -1.09
N MET A 63 -3.70 13.50 -1.46
CA MET A 63 -3.13 13.30 -2.78
C MET A 63 -4.22 13.14 -3.85
N LYS A 64 -5.30 12.41 -3.56
CA LYS A 64 -6.46 12.30 -4.47
C LYS A 64 -7.13 13.65 -4.70
N ARG A 65 -7.19 14.53 -3.71
CA ARG A 65 -7.65 15.91 -3.90
C ARG A 65 -6.76 16.73 -4.84
N LEU A 66 -5.48 16.41 -4.94
CA LEU A 66 -4.61 17.01 -5.97
C LEU A 66 -4.94 16.49 -7.36
N LEU A 67 -5.29 15.19 -7.52
CA LEU A 67 -5.81 14.66 -8.79
C LEU A 67 -7.10 15.41 -9.23
N CYS A 68 -8.02 15.66 -8.29
CA CYS A 68 -9.23 16.45 -8.55
C CYS A 68 -8.92 17.88 -9.03
N LYS A 69 -7.73 18.42 -8.70
CA LYS A 69 -7.23 19.74 -9.12
C LYS A 69 -6.39 19.71 -10.40
N GLY A 70 -6.31 18.56 -11.07
CA GLY A 70 -5.63 18.41 -12.35
C GLY A 70 -4.14 18.05 -12.29
N TYR A 71 -3.60 17.69 -11.12
CA TYR A 71 -2.24 17.14 -11.04
C TYR A 71 -2.25 15.69 -11.54
N SER A 72 -1.58 15.41 -12.66
CA SER A 72 -1.72 14.13 -13.36
C SER A 72 -0.74 13.04 -12.96
N LYS A 73 0.44 13.41 -12.41
CA LYS A 73 1.48 12.49 -11.95
C LYS A 73 2.13 13.05 -10.71
N ILE A 74 1.84 12.48 -9.56
CA ILE A 74 2.33 12.92 -8.26
C ILE A 74 2.85 11.76 -7.44
N PHE A 75 3.87 12.01 -6.62
CA PHE A 75 4.33 11.07 -5.60
C PHE A 75 4.70 11.80 -4.32
N GLN A 76 4.68 11.08 -3.22
CA GLN A 76 5.07 11.58 -1.90
C GLN A 76 5.77 10.50 -1.10
N ILE A 77 6.86 10.87 -0.41
CA ILE A 77 7.48 10.05 0.63
C ILE A 77 7.23 10.75 1.96
N CYS A 78 6.48 10.14 2.85
CA CYS A 78 6.11 10.78 4.11
C CYS A 78 6.04 9.80 5.28
N ARG A 79 5.92 10.34 6.49
CA ARG A 79 5.58 9.57 7.69
C ARG A 79 4.07 9.33 7.74
N CYS A 80 3.73 8.11 8.15
CA CYS A 80 2.36 7.68 8.43
C CYS A 80 2.32 7.06 9.82
N TRP A 81 1.14 7.10 10.44
CA TRP A 81 0.92 6.63 11.80
C TRP A 81 -0.29 5.73 11.88
N ARG A 82 -0.11 4.52 12.42
CA ARG A 82 -1.18 3.58 12.70
C ARG A 82 -1.04 3.11 14.13
N ASN A 83 -2.01 3.46 14.94
CA ASN A 83 -1.98 3.16 16.36
C ASN A 83 -1.99 1.64 16.57
N SER A 84 -1.26 1.19 17.59
CA SER A 84 -1.19 -0.22 17.99
C SER A 84 -0.56 -1.21 16.98
N GLU A 85 -0.13 -0.77 15.80
CA GLU A 85 0.60 -1.62 14.86
C GLU A 85 2.06 -1.79 15.31
N ARG A 86 2.33 -2.79 16.16
CA ARG A 86 3.69 -3.13 16.62
C ARG A 86 3.96 -4.62 16.45
N GLY A 87 5.02 -4.96 15.73
CA GLY A 87 5.40 -6.35 15.47
C GLY A 87 6.72 -6.47 14.69
N ARG A 88 7.05 -7.66 14.24
CA ARG A 88 8.28 -7.89 13.48
C ARG A 88 8.39 -7.07 12.19
N LYS A 89 7.25 -6.75 11.56
CA LYS A 89 7.13 -6.11 10.24
C LYS A 89 6.38 -4.77 10.30
N HIS A 90 6.00 -4.32 11.48
CA HIS A 90 5.17 -3.14 11.72
C HIS A 90 5.69 -2.31 12.86
N VAL A 91 5.59 -0.99 12.71
CA VAL A 91 5.79 0.00 13.77
C VAL A 91 4.71 1.07 13.65
N PRO A 92 4.32 1.71 14.79
CA PRO A 92 3.24 2.71 14.77
C PRO A 92 3.55 3.93 13.90
N GLU A 93 4.82 4.32 13.77
CA GLU A 93 5.29 5.38 12.89
C GLU A 93 6.22 4.79 11.83
N PHE A 94 5.85 4.86 10.57
CA PHE A 94 6.58 4.27 9.45
C PHE A 94 6.69 5.23 8.27
N THR A 95 7.52 4.88 7.29
CA THR A 95 7.67 5.65 6.05
C THR A 95 6.92 5.00 4.92
N MET A 96 6.05 5.78 4.29
CA MET A 96 5.27 5.37 3.12
C MET A 96 5.71 6.17 1.89
N LEU A 97 5.76 5.49 0.76
CA LEU A 97 5.81 6.07 -0.57
C LEU A 97 4.44 5.84 -1.21
N GLU A 98 3.80 6.90 -1.65
CA GLU A 98 2.60 6.81 -2.48
C GLU A 98 2.80 7.55 -3.80
N TRP A 99 2.20 7.02 -4.86
CA TRP A 99 2.12 7.74 -6.13
C TRP A 99 0.81 7.46 -6.84
N TYR A 100 0.41 8.42 -7.65
CA TYR A 100 -0.85 8.42 -8.37
C TYR A 100 -0.65 8.92 -9.79
N ARG A 101 -1.41 8.35 -10.73
CA ARG A 101 -1.48 8.77 -12.12
C ARG A 101 -2.94 8.95 -12.54
N ALA A 102 -3.20 10.07 -13.25
CA ALA A 102 -4.43 10.26 -13.98
C ALA A 102 -4.38 9.55 -15.35
N ASP A 103 -5.55 9.28 -15.92
CA ASP A 103 -5.74 8.66 -17.23
C ASP A 103 -5.06 7.29 -17.37
N CYS A 104 -5.09 6.49 -16.31
CA CYS A 104 -4.53 5.14 -16.25
C CYS A 104 -5.36 4.23 -15.34
N ASP A 105 -5.00 2.95 -15.31
CA ASP A 105 -5.58 1.94 -14.43
C ASP A 105 -4.52 1.22 -13.58
N TYR A 106 -4.95 0.24 -12.78
CA TYR A 106 -4.09 -0.51 -11.87
C TYR A 106 -2.99 -1.32 -12.59
N LEU A 107 -3.18 -1.70 -13.86
CA LEU A 107 -2.17 -2.41 -14.65
C LEU A 107 -0.99 -1.50 -15.00
N ASP A 108 -1.25 -0.22 -15.28
CA ASP A 108 -0.21 0.79 -15.46
C ASP A 108 0.62 0.99 -14.19
N ILE A 109 -0.05 0.98 -13.02
CA ILE A 109 0.62 1.12 -11.71
C ILE A 109 1.43 -0.14 -11.37
N ILE A 110 0.94 -1.33 -11.72
CA ILE A 110 1.73 -2.57 -11.61
C ILE A 110 3.02 -2.46 -12.42
N ALA A 111 2.95 -1.93 -13.65
CA ALA A 111 4.13 -1.70 -14.47
C ALA A 111 5.10 -0.69 -13.83
N ASP A 112 4.59 0.40 -13.25
CA ASP A 112 5.42 1.34 -12.47
C ASP A 112 6.11 0.65 -11.28
N CYS A 113 5.42 -0.25 -10.57
CA CYS A 113 5.99 -1.05 -9.47
C CYS A 113 7.13 -1.95 -9.97
N GLU A 114 6.94 -2.66 -11.09
CA GLU A 114 7.96 -3.53 -11.70
C GLU A 114 9.22 -2.74 -12.06
N GLU A 115 9.05 -1.59 -12.70
CA GLU A 115 10.17 -0.72 -13.08
C GLU A 115 10.89 -0.14 -11.85
N LEU A 116 10.14 0.30 -10.82
CA LEU A 116 10.70 0.81 -9.57
C LEU A 116 11.52 -0.28 -8.86
N LEU A 117 10.99 -1.49 -8.73
CA LEU A 117 11.71 -2.61 -8.09
C LEU A 117 13.01 -2.91 -8.84
N ALA A 118 12.97 -2.98 -10.17
CA ALA A 118 14.17 -3.21 -10.98
C ALA A 118 15.20 -2.08 -10.84
N TRP A 119 14.74 -0.84 -10.73
CA TRP A 119 15.59 0.34 -10.50
C TRP A 119 16.27 0.29 -9.14
N ILE A 120 15.53 0.06 -8.07
CA ILE A 120 16.05 -0.05 -6.70
C ILE A 120 16.98 -1.25 -6.56
N GLY A 121 16.60 -2.41 -7.11
CA GLY A 121 17.42 -3.60 -7.10
C GLY A 121 18.82 -3.36 -7.69
N LYS A 122 18.88 -2.67 -8.85
CA LYS A 122 20.18 -2.29 -9.46
C LYS A 122 20.99 -1.34 -8.57
N THR A 123 20.35 -0.40 -7.89
CA THR A 123 21.00 0.52 -6.95
C THR A 123 21.58 -0.24 -5.77
N CYS A 124 20.82 -1.14 -5.17
CA CYS A 124 21.23 -1.96 -4.04
C CYS A 124 22.35 -2.93 -4.40
N LEU A 125 22.30 -3.57 -5.58
CA LEU A 125 23.37 -4.45 -6.05
C LEU A 125 24.69 -3.69 -6.24
N LYS A 126 24.66 -2.46 -6.76
CA LYS A 126 25.85 -1.60 -6.86
C LYS A 126 26.43 -1.25 -5.48
N ALA A 127 25.61 -1.23 -4.44
CA ALA A 127 26.02 -1.03 -3.05
C ALA A 127 26.45 -2.35 -2.36
N GLY A 128 26.53 -3.48 -3.08
CA GLY A 128 26.95 -4.77 -2.56
C GLY A 128 25.87 -5.58 -1.83
N MET A 129 24.59 -5.21 -2.01
CA MET A 129 23.44 -5.90 -1.39
C MET A 129 22.94 -7.03 -2.28
N GLU A 130 23.52 -8.22 -2.15
CA GLU A 130 23.17 -9.41 -2.95
C GLU A 130 21.70 -9.84 -2.75
N GLN A 131 21.12 -9.60 -1.57
CA GLN A 131 19.72 -9.90 -1.27
C GLN A 131 18.75 -9.20 -2.22
N ALA A 132 19.11 -8.00 -2.71
CA ALA A 132 18.31 -7.23 -3.65
C ALA A 132 18.21 -7.84 -5.05
N VAL A 133 18.92 -8.95 -5.33
CA VAL A 133 18.83 -9.68 -6.59
C VAL A 133 17.38 -10.15 -6.86
N CYS A 134 16.62 -10.47 -5.83
CA CYS A 134 15.19 -10.82 -5.95
C CYS A 134 14.34 -9.71 -6.59
N LEU A 135 14.76 -8.44 -6.52
CA LEU A 135 14.08 -7.30 -7.14
C LEU A 135 14.48 -7.10 -8.61
N THR A 136 15.56 -7.72 -9.09
CA THR A 136 16.07 -7.54 -10.47
C THR A 136 15.83 -8.74 -11.37
N GLY A 137 15.27 -9.83 -10.86
CA GLY A 137 15.25 -11.17 -11.47
C GLY A 137 14.25 -11.40 -12.59
N GLY A 138 13.75 -10.37 -13.28
CA GLY A 138 12.84 -10.53 -14.43
C GLY A 138 11.47 -9.91 -14.21
N THR A 139 10.49 -10.30 -15.05
CA THR A 139 9.10 -9.86 -14.94
C THR A 139 8.49 -10.33 -13.63
N VAL A 140 7.86 -9.45 -12.90
CA VAL A 140 7.09 -9.78 -11.69
C VAL A 140 5.94 -10.70 -12.09
N LYS A 141 5.78 -11.82 -11.41
CA LYS A 141 4.66 -12.72 -11.69
C LYS A 141 3.36 -12.07 -11.31
N GLN A 142 2.34 -12.24 -12.12
CA GLN A 142 0.99 -11.79 -11.83
C GLN A 142 0.09 -13.03 -11.66
N ILE A 143 -0.71 -13.04 -10.62
CA ILE A 143 -1.67 -14.10 -10.29
C ILE A 143 -2.92 -13.45 -9.70
N THR A 144 -4.08 -13.91 -10.11
CA THR A 144 -5.33 -13.44 -9.50
C THR A 144 -5.54 -14.06 -8.11
N VAL A 145 -6.29 -13.37 -7.24
CA VAL A 145 -6.67 -13.94 -5.93
C VAL A 145 -7.38 -15.28 -6.11
N ASN A 146 -8.28 -15.38 -7.09
CA ASN A 146 -8.99 -16.63 -7.38
C ASN A 146 -8.04 -17.78 -7.77
N GLU A 147 -7.06 -17.52 -8.65
CA GLU A 147 -6.03 -18.51 -9.02
C GLU A 147 -5.16 -18.90 -7.82
N ALA A 148 -4.82 -17.94 -6.94
CA ALA A 148 -4.04 -18.22 -5.75
C ALA A 148 -4.79 -19.10 -4.76
N PHE A 149 -6.08 -18.84 -4.51
CA PHE A 149 -6.95 -19.68 -3.67
C PHE A 149 -7.08 -21.08 -4.25
N ALA A 150 -7.42 -21.21 -5.51
CA ALA A 150 -7.53 -22.52 -6.19
C ALA A 150 -6.22 -23.31 -6.14
N ARG A 151 -5.08 -22.63 -6.34
CA ARG A 151 -3.78 -23.29 -6.43
C ARG A 151 -3.18 -23.67 -5.08
N PHE A 152 -3.30 -22.81 -4.07
CA PHE A 152 -2.60 -22.99 -2.80
C PHE A 152 -3.51 -23.46 -1.67
N ALA A 153 -4.78 -23.04 -1.66
CA ALA A 153 -5.74 -23.40 -0.62
C ALA A 153 -6.70 -24.52 -1.04
N ALA A 154 -6.74 -24.87 -2.34
CA ALA A 154 -7.73 -25.81 -2.91
C ALA A 154 -9.19 -25.43 -2.54
N GLN A 155 -9.46 -24.12 -2.44
CA GLN A 155 -10.74 -23.53 -2.06
C GLN A 155 -11.15 -22.47 -3.08
N ASP A 156 -12.46 -22.30 -3.30
CA ASP A 156 -12.99 -21.18 -4.08
C ASP A 156 -12.89 -19.87 -3.28
N MET A 157 -12.45 -18.80 -3.95
CA MET A 157 -12.29 -17.49 -3.32
C MET A 157 -13.61 -16.91 -2.82
N LEU A 158 -14.71 -17.04 -3.60
CA LEU A 158 -16.00 -16.49 -3.20
C LEU A 158 -16.64 -17.30 -2.08
N ASP A 159 -16.40 -18.60 -2.03
CA ASP A 159 -16.82 -19.43 -0.91
C ASP A 159 -16.14 -18.97 0.39
N ALA A 160 -14.82 -18.71 0.34
CA ALA A 160 -14.08 -18.20 1.49
C ALA A 160 -14.56 -16.80 1.95
N VAL A 161 -14.97 -15.94 1.02
CA VAL A 161 -15.58 -14.65 1.35
C VAL A 161 -16.93 -14.82 2.03
N ASN A 162 -17.76 -15.75 1.52
CA ASN A 162 -19.11 -15.97 2.01
C ASN A 162 -19.14 -16.64 3.40
N ASP A 163 -18.18 -17.49 3.70
CA ASP A 163 -18.07 -18.17 5.01
C ASP A 163 -17.19 -17.40 6.02
N GLY A 164 -16.59 -16.28 5.60
CA GLY A 164 -15.76 -15.41 6.45
C GLY A 164 -14.34 -15.92 6.69
N SER A 165 -13.88 -16.96 5.97
CA SER A 165 -12.53 -17.53 6.13
C SER A 165 -11.46 -16.86 5.25
N PHE A 166 -11.84 -15.88 4.42
CA PHE A 166 -10.94 -15.26 3.42
C PHE A 166 -9.62 -14.78 4.04
N ASP A 167 -9.68 -13.95 5.08
CA ASP A 167 -8.47 -13.38 5.70
C ASP A 167 -7.60 -14.45 6.38
N GLU A 168 -8.22 -15.44 7.02
CA GLU A 168 -7.49 -16.57 7.62
C GLU A 168 -6.73 -17.36 6.55
N VAL A 169 -7.39 -17.70 5.45
CA VAL A 169 -6.79 -18.44 4.32
C VAL A 169 -5.69 -17.63 3.66
N MET A 170 -5.90 -16.30 3.46
CA MET A 170 -4.87 -15.40 2.95
C MET A 170 -3.61 -15.47 3.82
N VAL A 171 -3.73 -15.19 5.10
CA VAL A 171 -2.58 -15.06 6.02
C VAL A 171 -1.89 -16.40 6.29
N THR A 172 -2.66 -17.49 6.42
CA THR A 172 -2.11 -18.79 6.85
C THR A 172 -1.65 -19.68 5.70
N ILE A 173 -2.20 -19.51 4.49
CA ILE A 173 -1.96 -20.43 3.36
C ILE A 173 -1.41 -19.68 2.15
N VAL A 174 -2.12 -18.65 1.65
CA VAL A 174 -1.77 -17.98 0.38
C VAL A 174 -0.47 -17.18 0.51
N GLU A 175 -0.37 -16.24 1.46
CA GLU A 175 0.82 -15.41 1.64
C GLU A 175 2.12 -16.22 1.86
N PRO A 176 2.12 -17.29 2.72
CA PRO A 176 3.30 -18.14 2.85
C PRO A 176 3.71 -18.81 1.53
N ALA A 177 2.72 -19.21 0.71
CA ALA A 177 2.99 -19.84 -0.59
C ALA A 177 3.55 -18.82 -1.62
N LEU A 178 3.09 -17.56 -1.58
CA LEU A 178 3.60 -16.50 -2.46
C LEU A 178 5.11 -16.26 -2.28
N LYS A 179 5.67 -16.51 -1.11
CA LYS A 179 7.10 -16.41 -0.84
C LYS A 179 7.94 -17.25 -1.82
N THR A 180 7.40 -18.39 -2.28
CA THR A 180 8.12 -19.30 -3.19
C THR A 180 8.17 -18.82 -4.64
N ILE A 181 7.33 -17.85 -5.00
CA ILE A 181 7.21 -17.30 -6.36
C ILE A 181 7.47 -15.78 -6.43
N SER A 182 7.95 -15.22 -5.34
CA SER A 182 8.25 -13.80 -5.18
C SER A 182 9.40 -13.32 -6.11
N PRO A 183 9.38 -12.06 -6.64
CA PRO A 183 8.29 -11.09 -6.45
C PRO A 183 7.04 -11.46 -7.25
N VAL A 184 5.87 -11.17 -6.69
CA VAL A 184 4.58 -11.52 -7.28
C VAL A 184 3.53 -10.43 -6.97
N VAL A 185 2.71 -10.13 -7.96
CA VAL A 185 1.50 -9.32 -7.83
C VAL A 185 0.32 -10.26 -7.66
N LEU A 186 -0.42 -10.10 -6.58
CA LEU A 186 -1.71 -10.72 -6.34
C LEU A 186 -2.79 -9.70 -6.69
N MET A 187 -3.68 -10.00 -7.65
CA MET A 187 -4.58 -9.01 -8.23
C MET A 187 -6.02 -9.52 -8.35
N ASP A 188 -6.95 -8.61 -8.66
CA ASP A 188 -8.37 -8.92 -8.83
C ASP A 188 -8.99 -9.45 -7.53
N TYR A 189 -9.01 -8.60 -6.51
CA TYR A 189 -9.59 -8.90 -5.20
C TYR A 189 -11.12 -8.97 -5.28
N PRO A 190 -11.78 -9.74 -4.41
CA PRO A 190 -13.26 -9.75 -4.36
C PRO A 190 -13.81 -8.37 -3.99
N ALA A 191 -14.97 -8.03 -4.56
CA ALA A 191 -15.61 -6.72 -4.38
C ALA A 191 -15.84 -6.34 -2.91
N GLN A 192 -16.01 -7.32 -2.01
CA GLN A 192 -16.15 -7.11 -0.57
C GLN A 192 -14.87 -6.53 0.06
N MET A 193 -13.71 -6.80 -0.57
CA MET A 193 -12.38 -6.34 -0.16
C MET A 193 -11.88 -5.15 -1.01
N ALA A 194 -12.79 -4.49 -1.74
CA ALA A 194 -12.43 -3.40 -2.65
C ALA A 194 -11.89 -2.15 -1.94
N SER A 195 -12.27 -1.89 -0.68
CA SER A 195 -11.91 -0.66 0.03
C SER A 195 -12.19 0.60 -0.82
N LEU A 196 -11.16 1.32 -1.25
CA LEU A 196 -11.26 2.50 -2.11
C LEU A 196 -11.07 2.20 -3.61
N ALA A 197 -10.95 0.92 -3.97
CA ALA A 197 -10.78 0.50 -5.36
C ALA A 197 -12.06 0.54 -6.17
N ARG A 198 -11.95 0.84 -7.45
CA ARG A 198 -13.03 0.68 -8.43
C ARG A 198 -13.29 -0.81 -8.69
N LEU A 199 -14.57 -1.18 -8.85
CA LEU A 199 -14.92 -2.52 -9.31
C LEU A 199 -14.65 -2.68 -10.81
N LYS A 200 -14.30 -3.89 -11.25
CA LYS A 200 -14.08 -4.18 -12.68
C LYS A 200 -15.37 -3.91 -13.48
N PRO A 201 -15.26 -3.26 -14.65
CA PRO A 201 -16.45 -2.94 -15.44
C PRO A 201 -17.16 -4.16 -16.02
N ASP A 202 -16.40 -5.21 -16.34
CA ASP A 202 -16.84 -6.46 -16.95
C ASP A 202 -17.21 -7.55 -15.92
N ASP A 203 -16.73 -7.43 -14.67
CA ASP A 203 -17.05 -8.34 -13.56
C ASP A 203 -17.12 -7.59 -12.23
N ARG A 204 -18.30 -7.14 -11.85
CA ARG A 204 -18.49 -6.37 -10.62
C ARG A 204 -18.36 -7.18 -9.32
N THR A 205 -18.08 -8.47 -9.39
CA THR A 205 -17.70 -9.29 -8.23
C THR A 205 -16.24 -9.11 -7.85
N LEU A 206 -15.45 -8.46 -8.71
CA LEU A 206 -14.03 -8.21 -8.54
C LEU A 206 -13.72 -6.70 -8.51
N ALA A 207 -12.65 -6.34 -7.79
CA ALA A 207 -12.09 -5.00 -7.74
C ALA A 207 -10.78 -4.93 -8.54
N GLU A 208 -10.54 -3.81 -9.21
CA GLU A 208 -9.25 -3.47 -9.81
C GLU A 208 -8.24 -3.09 -8.72
N ARG A 209 -7.89 -4.05 -7.86
CA ARG A 209 -6.98 -3.94 -6.72
C ARG A 209 -5.88 -4.98 -6.83
N PHE A 210 -4.69 -4.62 -6.41
CA PHE A 210 -3.56 -5.54 -6.31
C PHE A 210 -2.73 -5.31 -5.06
N GLU A 211 -2.04 -6.36 -4.64
CA GLU A 211 -0.97 -6.27 -3.67
C GLU A 211 0.31 -6.85 -4.26
N LEU A 212 1.44 -6.20 -3.99
CA LEU A 212 2.76 -6.63 -4.43
C LEU A 212 3.50 -7.28 -3.27
N TYR A 213 3.89 -8.53 -3.46
CA TYR A 213 4.68 -9.29 -2.49
C TYR A 213 6.13 -9.44 -2.98
N ALA A 214 7.09 -9.12 -2.13
CA ALA A 214 8.50 -9.36 -2.37
C ALA A 214 9.19 -9.86 -1.10
N GLY A 215 10.09 -10.84 -1.24
CA GLY A 215 10.78 -11.45 -0.08
C GLY A 215 9.87 -12.08 0.97
N GLY A 216 8.60 -12.38 0.64
CA GLY A 216 7.58 -12.88 1.55
C GLY A 216 6.95 -11.78 2.42
N LEU A 217 7.07 -10.53 2.01
CA LEU A 217 6.41 -9.37 2.62
C LEU A 217 5.44 -8.76 1.61
N GLU A 218 4.26 -8.40 2.04
CA GLU A 218 3.42 -7.43 1.34
C GLU A 218 4.17 -6.11 1.33
N LEU A 219 4.55 -5.65 0.15
CA LEU A 219 5.35 -4.46 -0.04
C LEU A 219 4.50 -3.25 -0.43
N ALA A 220 3.49 -3.47 -1.27
CA ALA A 220 2.63 -2.41 -1.76
C ALA A 220 1.19 -2.89 -1.99
N ASN A 221 0.23 -1.95 -1.86
CA ASN A 221 -1.18 -2.13 -2.14
C ASN A 221 -1.64 -0.99 -3.05
N GLY A 222 -2.23 -1.32 -4.19
CA GLY A 222 -2.62 -0.35 -5.19
C GLY A 222 -3.90 -0.74 -5.91
N PHE A 223 -4.52 0.24 -6.57
CA PHE A 223 -5.79 0.03 -7.25
C PHE A 223 -6.12 1.14 -8.26
N SER A 224 -7.07 0.84 -9.16
CA SER A 224 -7.78 1.88 -9.89
C SER A 224 -8.75 2.58 -8.93
N GLU A 225 -8.73 3.90 -8.96
CA GLU A 225 -9.46 4.72 -8.02
C GLU A 225 -10.98 4.68 -8.26
N LEU A 226 -11.72 4.52 -7.18
CA LEU A 226 -13.15 4.80 -7.19
C LEU A 226 -13.34 6.32 -7.31
N ASN A 227 -14.13 6.78 -8.29
CA ASN A 227 -14.42 8.19 -8.55
C ASN A 227 -15.93 8.53 -8.44
N ASP A 228 -16.71 7.65 -7.82
CA ASP A 228 -18.12 7.87 -7.48
C ASP A 228 -18.24 8.31 -6.01
N PRO A 229 -18.60 9.59 -5.75
CA PRO A 229 -18.66 10.11 -4.39
C PRO A 229 -19.75 9.48 -3.53
N ASP A 230 -20.87 9.04 -4.14
CA ASP A 230 -21.98 8.42 -3.41
C ASP A 230 -21.61 7.00 -2.98
N GLU A 231 -21.01 6.23 -3.88
CA GLU A 231 -20.48 4.89 -3.55
C GLU A 231 -19.36 5.00 -2.50
N GLN A 232 -18.44 5.96 -2.64
CA GLN A 232 -17.35 6.13 -1.67
C GLN A 232 -17.88 6.49 -0.28
N ARG A 233 -18.86 7.39 -0.20
CA ARG A 233 -19.54 7.73 1.06
C ARG A 233 -20.19 6.51 1.69
N ALA A 234 -20.91 5.71 0.89
CA ALA A 234 -21.55 4.49 1.37
C ALA A 234 -20.51 3.49 1.96
N ARG A 235 -19.34 3.35 1.32
CA ARG A 235 -18.27 2.49 1.82
C ARG A 235 -17.66 3.02 3.12
N PHE A 236 -17.43 4.32 3.25
CA PHE A 236 -16.95 4.92 4.50
C PHE A 236 -17.95 4.74 5.66
N LEU A 237 -19.25 4.89 5.38
CA LEU A 237 -20.28 4.64 6.40
C LEU A 237 -20.32 3.16 6.79
N LYS A 238 -20.16 2.24 5.83
CA LYS A 238 -20.06 0.81 6.11
C LYS A 238 -18.86 0.50 7.02
N ALA A 239 -17.67 1.03 6.69
CA ALA A 239 -16.48 0.85 7.53
C ALA A 239 -16.70 1.40 8.95
N ASN A 240 -17.33 2.56 9.09
CA ASN A 240 -17.68 3.11 10.41
C ASN A 240 -18.66 2.21 11.18
N ASN A 241 -19.63 1.57 10.52
CA ASN A 241 -20.53 0.62 11.17
C ASN A 241 -19.78 -0.62 11.64
N GLN A 242 -18.86 -1.16 10.83
CA GLN A 242 -18.01 -2.30 11.21
C GLN A 242 -17.11 -1.95 12.42
N ARG A 243 -16.57 -0.72 12.49
CA ARG A 243 -15.85 -0.22 13.67
C ARG A 243 -16.71 -0.22 14.92
N LEU A 244 -17.96 0.23 14.83
CA LEU A 244 -18.90 0.21 15.95
C LEU A 244 -19.20 -1.22 16.44
N GLU A 245 -19.30 -2.19 15.52
CA GLU A 245 -19.47 -3.61 15.85
C GLU A 245 -18.24 -4.19 16.60
N GLN A 246 -17.08 -3.55 16.48
CA GLN A 246 -15.83 -3.90 17.18
C GLN A 246 -15.54 -3.01 18.40
N ASP A 247 -16.54 -2.26 18.91
CA ASP A 247 -16.41 -1.30 20.01
C ASP A 247 -15.38 -0.17 19.73
N LEU A 248 -15.08 0.11 18.47
CA LEU A 248 -14.21 1.23 18.06
C LEU A 248 -15.05 2.48 17.71
N PRO A 249 -14.57 3.70 18.03
CA PRO A 249 -15.29 4.91 17.66
C PRO A 249 -15.32 5.11 16.14
N PRO A 250 -16.42 5.61 15.58
CA PRO A 250 -16.48 5.96 14.17
C PRO A 250 -15.53 7.14 13.88
N LEU A 251 -14.96 7.15 12.68
CA LEU A 251 -14.09 8.22 12.23
C LEU A 251 -14.87 9.29 11.46
N PRO A 252 -14.48 10.57 11.54
CA PRO A 252 -15.11 11.63 10.76
C PRO A 252 -14.91 11.36 9.27
N LEU A 253 -15.94 11.68 8.47
CA LEU A 253 -15.84 11.56 7.01
C LEU A 253 -14.98 12.69 6.44
N PRO A 254 -14.14 12.42 5.44
CA PRO A 254 -13.35 13.43 4.74
C PRO A 254 -14.22 14.22 3.74
N GLU A 255 -15.15 15.02 4.26
CA GLU A 255 -16.17 15.74 3.47
C GLU A 255 -15.58 16.60 2.32
N PRO A 256 -14.45 17.33 2.50
CA PRO A 256 -13.86 18.06 1.39
C PRO A 256 -13.38 17.17 0.25
N PHE A 257 -12.90 15.95 0.53
CA PHE A 257 -12.54 14.98 -0.51
C PHE A 257 -13.78 14.48 -1.25
N LEU A 258 -14.82 14.05 -0.52
CA LEU A 258 -16.08 13.58 -1.12
C LEU A 258 -16.72 14.65 -2.02
N ALA A 259 -16.66 15.92 -1.62
CA ALA A 259 -17.18 17.02 -2.42
C ALA A 259 -16.37 17.28 -3.71
N GLU A 260 -15.05 17.07 -3.69
CA GLU A 260 -14.17 17.29 -4.84
C GLU A 260 -14.08 16.08 -5.78
N MET A 261 -14.46 14.89 -5.31
CA MET A 261 -14.20 13.59 -5.93
C MET A 261 -14.80 13.42 -7.33
N ALA A 262 -15.96 14.06 -7.61
CA ALA A 262 -16.60 14.03 -8.93
C ALA A 262 -15.72 14.69 -10.04
N ALA A 263 -14.73 15.50 -9.65
CA ALA A 263 -13.75 16.10 -10.57
C ALA A 263 -12.51 15.24 -10.79
N MET A 264 -12.39 14.10 -10.09
CA MET A 264 -11.23 13.22 -10.24
C MET A 264 -11.31 12.44 -11.56
N PRO A 265 -10.32 12.56 -12.44
CA PRO A 265 -10.27 11.77 -13.67
C PRO A 265 -10.12 10.27 -13.35
N PRO A 266 -10.38 9.37 -14.31
CA PRO A 266 -9.92 7.99 -14.17
C PRO A 266 -8.47 7.96 -13.75
N SER A 267 -8.15 7.31 -12.66
CA SER A 267 -6.83 7.36 -12.04
C SER A 267 -6.52 6.03 -11.36
N ALA A 268 -5.26 5.80 -11.10
CA ALA A 268 -4.81 4.71 -10.26
C ALA A 268 -3.65 5.14 -9.37
N GLY A 269 -3.50 4.48 -8.23
CA GLY A 269 -2.46 4.77 -7.27
C GLY A 269 -2.01 3.55 -6.48
N VAL A 270 -0.95 3.72 -5.72
CA VAL A 270 -0.38 2.67 -4.88
C VAL A 270 0.35 3.25 -3.68
N ALA A 271 0.23 2.57 -2.55
CA ALA A 271 0.98 2.80 -1.33
C ALA A 271 2.03 1.70 -1.16
N LEU A 272 3.29 2.09 -0.92
CA LEU A 272 4.43 1.20 -0.74
C LEU A 272 5.15 1.48 0.58
N GLY A 273 5.35 0.42 1.37
CA GLY A 273 6.10 0.51 2.64
C GLY A 273 7.60 0.62 2.43
N VAL A 274 8.18 1.82 2.60
CA VAL A 274 9.63 2.05 2.41
C VAL A 274 10.46 1.25 3.41
N ASP A 275 10.00 1.11 4.65
CA ASP A 275 10.70 0.34 5.67
C ASP A 275 10.81 -1.14 5.27
N ARG A 276 9.72 -1.73 4.78
CA ARG A 276 9.70 -3.10 4.25
C ARG A 276 10.58 -3.27 3.00
N LEU A 277 10.61 -2.29 2.10
CA LEU A 277 11.54 -2.30 0.95
C LEU A 277 13.01 -2.33 1.41
N VAL A 278 13.35 -1.53 2.42
CA VAL A 278 14.70 -1.55 3.00
C VAL A 278 14.99 -2.90 3.67
N MET A 279 14.03 -3.50 4.40
CA MET A 279 14.19 -4.85 4.95
C MET A 279 14.54 -5.88 3.86
N ILE A 280 13.82 -5.85 2.73
CA ILE A 280 14.08 -6.77 1.61
C ILE A 280 15.50 -6.56 1.06
N CYS A 281 15.90 -5.31 0.85
CA CYS A 281 17.21 -4.97 0.28
C CYS A 281 18.37 -5.32 1.20
N THR A 282 18.19 -5.26 2.53
CA THR A 282 19.20 -5.56 3.54
C THR A 282 19.19 -7.02 4.02
N GLY A 283 18.09 -7.74 3.76
CA GLY A 283 17.85 -9.06 4.35
C GLY A 283 17.51 -9.01 5.84
N ALA A 284 17.05 -7.83 6.34
CA ALA A 284 16.64 -7.68 7.72
C ALA A 284 15.39 -8.51 8.03
N GLU A 285 15.38 -9.19 9.16
CA GLU A 285 14.24 -10.00 9.60
C GLU A 285 13.22 -9.22 10.42
N MET A 286 13.66 -8.12 11.05
CA MET A 286 12.84 -7.24 11.87
C MET A 286 12.92 -5.80 11.35
N ILE A 287 11.79 -5.11 11.38
CA ILE A 287 11.70 -3.71 10.95
C ILE A 287 12.62 -2.79 11.80
N ASP A 288 12.85 -3.15 13.05
CA ASP A 288 13.72 -2.43 13.99
C ASP A 288 15.16 -2.28 13.47
N GLU A 289 15.64 -3.23 12.67
CA GLU A 289 16.99 -3.24 12.12
C GLU A 289 17.23 -2.16 11.06
N VAL A 290 16.14 -1.63 10.48
CA VAL A 290 16.17 -0.62 9.42
C VAL A 290 15.68 0.77 9.89
N LEU A 291 15.39 0.92 11.18
CA LEU A 291 14.99 2.17 11.82
C LEU A 291 16.14 2.78 12.63
N ALA A 292 16.18 4.11 12.69
CA ALA A 292 17.16 4.82 13.53
C ALA A 292 16.92 4.55 15.02
N PHE A 293 15.66 4.65 15.44
CA PHE A 293 15.19 4.34 16.78
C PHE A 293 13.91 3.51 16.70
N THR A 294 13.75 2.56 17.59
CA THR A 294 12.50 1.86 17.81
C THR A 294 11.64 2.65 18.81
N PRO A 295 10.32 2.42 18.89
CA PRO A 295 9.49 3.08 19.90
C PRO A 295 9.96 2.84 21.34
N GLU A 296 10.57 1.69 21.61
CA GLU A 296 11.07 1.29 22.93
C GLU A 296 12.43 1.95 23.29
N GLU A 297 13.12 2.53 22.33
CA GLU A 297 14.38 3.27 22.52
C GLU A 297 14.15 4.77 22.81
N LEU A 298 12.91 5.27 22.67
CA LEU A 298 12.52 6.65 22.90
C LEU A 298 11.94 6.83 24.30
#